data_8800c0ccbcb50c6374de5791f1d12719
#
_entry.id   8800c0ccbcb50c6374de5791f1d12719
#
_cell.length_a   1.000
_cell.length_b   1.000
_cell.length_c   1.000
_cell.angle_alpha   90.00
_cell.angle_beta   90.00
_cell.angle_gamma   90.00
#
_symmetry.space_group_name_H-M   'P 1'
#
loop_
_entity.id
_entity.type
_entity.pdbx_description
1 polymer ?
#
loop_
_entity_poly.entity_id
_entity_poly.type
_entity_poly.pdbx_seq_one_letter_code
_entity_poly.pdbx_strand_id
1 'polypeptide(L)'
;MMIIYFLMSLLLFSNVVYYREFTDFITVNTMLGAGKVASGLGESALRLFRPYDVIYFLDFIIIGVLLLTKKIKTDARPVRARVAVSVTLLSVVFFLFNLFMAETERPQLLGRQFSRDYIVKFLGLNAFTVYDGITTYQTNQVRAEASANDMKQVEDYVKQQYAAPDDSKFGIAKGKNVIYIHLESFQQFLVNYKLKDENGVEHEVTPFINSLYNSKSTFSFDNFFHQVGQGKTSDAETLLENSLFGLDQGSLFTQAVSYTHLR
;
A
#
# COMPACT_ATOMS: atom_id res chain seq x y z
N MET A 1 -9.37 -19.44 22.94
CA MET A 1 -7.98 -19.00 22.69
C MET A 1 -7.39 -19.64 21.41
N MET A 2 -7.43 -20.95 21.23
CA MET A 2 -6.86 -21.63 20.03
C MET A 2 -7.42 -21.10 18.70
N ILE A 3 -8.72 -20.81 18.62
CA ILE A 3 -9.34 -20.26 17.40
C ILE A 3 -8.76 -18.88 17.05
N ILE A 4 -8.65 -18.00 18.05
CA ILE A 4 -8.09 -16.65 17.84
C ILE A 4 -6.64 -16.76 17.39
N TYR A 5 -5.87 -17.61 18.05
CA TYR A 5 -4.47 -17.84 17.67
C TYR A 5 -4.35 -18.41 16.24
N PHE A 6 -5.20 -19.37 15.87
CA PHE A 6 -5.27 -19.87 14.50
C PHE A 6 -5.58 -18.77 13.48
N LEU A 7 -6.56 -17.91 13.76
CA LEU A 7 -6.91 -16.80 12.89
C LEU A 7 -5.74 -15.80 12.74
N MET A 8 -5.00 -15.54 13.81
CA MET A 8 -3.80 -14.68 13.74
C MET A 8 -2.69 -15.32 12.90
N SER A 9 -2.45 -16.62 13.03
CA SER A 9 -1.48 -17.35 12.21
C SER A 9 -1.91 -17.42 10.75
N LEU A 10 -3.19 -17.58 10.48
CA LEU A 10 -3.76 -17.54 9.13
C LEU A 10 -3.61 -16.14 8.51
N LEU A 11 -3.84 -15.08 9.29
CA LEU A 11 -3.63 -13.70 8.85
C LEU A 11 -2.16 -13.46 8.50
N LEU A 12 -1.23 -13.90 9.35
CA LEU A 12 0.20 -13.81 9.10
C LEU A 12 0.57 -14.54 7.81
N PHE A 13 0.15 -15.80 7.68
CA PHE A 13 0.42 -16.61 6.50
C PHE A 13 -0.13 -15.97 5.22
N SER A 14 -1.37 -15.50 5.23
CA SER A 14 -2.00 -14.83 4.09
C SER A 14 -1.23 -13.57 3.68
N ASN A 15 -0.76 -12.78 4.64
CA ASN A 15 0.05 -11.60 4.37
C ASN A 15 1.44 -11.95 3.81
N VAL A 16 2.07 -13.03 4.28
CA VAL A 16 3.36 -13.49 3.71
C VAL A 16 3.20 -13.89 2.24
N VAL A 17 2.14 -14.63 1.92
CA VAL A 17 1.85 -15.04 0.53
C VAL A 17 1.55 -13.82 -0.33
N TYR A 18 0.73 -12.90 0.16
CA TYR A 18 0.38 -11.66 -0.53
C TYR A 18 1.61 -10.77 -0.78
N TYR A 19 2.46 -10.62 0.24
CA TYR A 19 3.67 -9.80 0.16
C TYR A 19 4.67 -10.30 -0.91
N ARG A 20 4.72 -11.61 -1.16
CA ARG A 20 5.59 -12.19 -2.20
C ARG A 20 5.26 -11.70 -3.60
N GLU A 21 4.00 -11.40 -3.87
CA GLU A 21 3.53 -10.95 -5.18
C GLU A 21 3.43 -9.43 -5.25
N PHE A 22 2.80 -8.83 -4.24
CA PHE A 22 2.42 -7.42 -4.28
C PHE A 22 3.39 -6.50 -3.54
N THR A 23 4.38 -7.04 -2.80
CA THR A 23 5.29 -6.26 -1.94
C THR A 23 4.55 -5.27 -1.05
N ASP A 24 3.38 -5.68 -0.54
CA ASP A 24 2.50 -4.88 0.30
C ASP A 24 1.69 -5.79 1.24
N PHE A 25 0.99 -5.21 2.22
CA PHE A 25 0.17 -5.95 3.18
C PHE A 25 -1.31 -5.90 2.82
N ILE A 26 -2.01 -6.99 3.16
CA ILE A 26 -3.46 -7.11 2.95
C ILE A 26 -4.18 -6.09 3.84
N THR A 27 -5.03 -5.26 3.22
CA THR A 27 -5.91 -4.33 3.94
C THR A 27 -7.29 -4.93 4.17
N VAL A 28 -8.05 -4.34 5.09
CA VAL A 28 -9.46 -4.70 5.30
C VAL A 28 -10.27 -4.48 4.00
N ASN A 29 -10.01 -3.40 3.27
CA ASN A 29 -10.63 -3.18 1.96
C ASN A 29 -10.29 -4.28 0.95
N THR A 30 -9.05 -4.75 0.92
CA THR A 30 -8.63 -5.89 0.08
C THR A 30 -9.35 -7.16 0.49
N MET A 31 -9.48 -7.43 1.79
CA MET A 31 -10.23 -8.59 2.31
C MET A 31 -11.71 -8.54 1.90
N LEU A 32 -12.35 -7.39 2.05
CA LEU A 32 -13.75 -7.19 1.69
C LEU A 32 -13.98 -7.27 0.17
N GLY A 33 -13.00 -6.81 -0.62
CA GLY A 33 -13.02 -6.87 -2.09
C GLY A 33 -12.63 -8.23 -2.67
N ALA A 34 -11.99 -9.10 -1.90
CA ALA A 34 -11.46 -10.38 -2.39
C ALA A 34 -12.51 -11.27 -3.05
N GLY A 35 -13.76 -11.24 -2.58
CA GLY A 35 -14.86 -11.98 -3.20
C GLY A 35 -15.19 -11.58 -4.63
N LYS A 36 -14.91 -10.32 -5.01
CA LYS A 36 -15.16 -9.79 -6.36
C LYS A 36 -14.07 -10.18 -7.36
N VAL A 37 -12.88 -10.50 -6.87
CA VAL A 37 -11.67 -10.76 -7.68
C VAL A 37 -11.24 -12.24 -7.59
N ALA A 38 -11.83 -13.00 -6.68
CA ALA A 38 -11.43 -14.37 -6.36
C ALA A 38 -11.51 -15.35 -7.55
N SER A 39 -12.37 -15.10 -8.54
CA SER A 39 -12.54 -16.00 -9.70
C SER A 39 -11.31 -16.08 -10.62
N GLY A 40 -10.35 -15.12 -10.53
CA GLY A 40 -9.12 -15.13 -11.33
C GLY A 40 -7.84 -15.31 -10.53
N LEU A 41 -7.90 -15.05 -9.21
CA LEU A 41 -6.70 -15.07 -8.34
C LEU A 41 -6.43 -16.44 -7.69
N GLY A 42 -7.38 -17.38 -7.71
CA GLY A 42 -7.24 -18.67 -7.03
C GLY A 42 -6.04 -19.49 -7.54
N GLU A 43 -5.86 -19.59 -8.86
CA GLU A 43 -4.73 -20.31 -9.44
C GLU A 43 -3.39 -19.59 -9.17
N SER A 44 -3.38 -18.25 -9.27
CA SER A 44 -2.19 -17.45 -8.99
C SER A 44 -1.78 -17.56 -7.51
N ALA A 45 -2.74 -17.50 -6.59
CA ALA A 45 -2.47 -17.69 -5.17
C ALA A 45 -1.87 -19.07 -4.87
N LEU A 46 -2.40 -20.15 -5.48
CA LEU A 46 -1.87 -21.50 -5.30
C LEU A 46 -0.42 -21.63 -5.75
N ARG A 47 0.00 -20.92 -6.80
CA ARG A 47 1.39 -20.93 -7.28
C ARG A 47 2.38 -20.22 -6.32
N LEU A 48 1.87 -19.34 -5.46
CA LEU A 48 2.67 -18.63 -4.47
C LEU A 48 2.94 -19.45 -3.21
N PHE A 49 2.18 -20.54 -2.98
CA PHE A 49 2.41 -21.46 -1.88
C PHE A 49 3.72 -22.21 -2.05
N ARG A 50 4.50 -22.26 -1.00
CA ARG A 50 5.75 -23.02 -0.95
C ARG A 50 5.65 -24.11 0.11
N PRO A 51 6.22 -25.32 -0.11
CA PRO A 51 6.10 -26.43 0.83
C PRO A 51 6.54 -26.11 2.26
N TYR A 52 7.50 -25.20 2.41
CA TYR A 52 7.99 -24.78 3.74
C TYR A 52 7.05 -23.81 4.46
N ASP A 53 5.98 -23.32 3.82
CA ASP A 53 5.00 -22.44 4.48
C ASP A 53 4.24 -23.15 5.60
N VAL A 54 4.27 -24.46 5.64
CA VAL A 54 3.76 -25.28 6.78
C VAL A 54 4.39 -24.84 8.11
N ILE A 55 5.59 -24.25 8.10
CA ILE A 55 6.27 -23.77 9.30
C ILE A 55 5.45 -22.74 10.07
N TYR A 56 4.60 -21.94 9.40
CA TYR A 56 3.71 -20.96 10.04
C TYR A 56 2.62 -21.60 10.91
N PHE A 57 2.40 -22.92 10.78
CA PHE A 57 1.42 -23.68 11.53
C PHE A 57 2.05 -24.78 12.39
N LEU A 58 3.38 -24.82 12.47
CA LEU A 58 4.12 -25.87 13.16
C LEU A 58 3.78 -25.90 14.66
N ASP A 59 3.65 -24.75 15.28
CA ASP A 59 3.25 -24.58 16.66
C ASP A 59 1.84 -25.14 16.94
N PHE A 60 0.89 -24.96 16.01
CA PHE A 60 -0.43 -25.59 16.07
C PHE A 60 -0.33 -27.12 16.02
N ILE A 61 0.50 -27.63 15.13
CA ILE A 61 0.73 -29.08 15.01
C ILE A 61 1.31 -29.60 16.32
N ILE A 62 2.33 -28.93 16.86
CA ILE A 62 2.97 -29.32 18.13
C ILE A 62 1.97 -29.28 19.28
N ILE A 63 1.23 -28.19 19.45
CA ILE A 63 0.22 -28.05 20.51
C ILE A 63 -0.88 -29.11 20.34
N GLY A 64 -1.36 -29.32 19.11
CA GLY A 64 -2.36 -30.37 18.82
C GLY A 64 -1.89 -31.76 19.22
N VAL A 65 -0.67 -32.14 18.86
CA VAL A 65 -0.06 -33.43 19.25
C VAL A 65 0.08 -33.53 20.74
N LEU A 66 0.52 -32.48 21.44
CA LEU A 66 0.69 -32.49 22.90
C LEU A 66 -0.65 -32.60 23.64
N LEU A 67 -1.73 -32.02 23.11
CA LEU A 67 -3.08 -32.14 23.64
C LEU A 67 -3.65 -33.54 23.37
N LEU A 68 -3.51 -34.08 22.17
CA LEU A 68 -3.99 -35.43 21.82
C LEU A 68 -3.26 -36.50 22.61
N THR A 69 -1.96 -36.35 22.83
CA THR A 69 -1.15 -37.27 23.63
C THR A 69 -1.33 -37.07 25.13
N LYS A 70 -2.20 -36.12 25.55
CA LYS A 70 -2.46 -35.79 26.96
C LYS A 70 -1.22 -35.39 27.77
N LYS A 71 -0.13 -35.02 27.08
CA LYS A 71 1.09 -34.51 27.71
C LYS A 71 0.89 -33.12 28.33
N ILE A 72 0.00 -32.30 27.71
CA ILE A 72 -0.47 -31.05 28.29
C ILE A 72 -1.91 -31.19 28.69
N LYS A 73 -2.22 -30.84 29.95
CA LYS A 73 -3.59 -30.79 30.45
C LYS A 73 -4.08 -29.37 30.42
N THR A 74 -5.23 -29.14 29.80
CA THR A 74 -5.90 -27.85 29.88
C THR A 74 -6.52 -27.67 31.25
N ASP A 75 -6.17 -26.58 31.96
CA ASP A 75 -6.86 -26.20 33.19
C ASP A 75 -8.09 -25.35 32.82
N ALA A 76 -9.27 -25.84 33.17
CA ALA A 76 -10.54 -25.15 32.95
C ALA A 76 -10.77 -23.98 33.92
N ARG A 77 -9.89 -23.80 34.92
CA ARG A 77 -10.06 -22.73 35.91
C ARG A 77 -9.86 -21.37 35.24
N PRO A 78 -10.74 -20.42 35.52
CA PRO A 78 -10.54 -19.05 35.00
C PRO A 78 -9.28 -18.42 35.62
N VAL A 79 -8.52 -17.70 34.80
CA VAL A 79 -7.39 -16.91 35.29
C VAL A 79 -7.90 -15.90 36.32
N ARG A 80 -7.19 -15.73 37.43
CA ARG A 80 -7.55 -14.73 38.43
C ARG A 80 -7.67 -13.36 37.80
N ALA A 81 -8.80 -12.68 37.99
CA ALA A 81 -9.07 -11.37 37.35
C ALA A 81 -7.92 -10.35 37.55
N ARG A 82 -7.33 -10.35 38.76
CA ARG A 82 -6.18 -9.46 39.06
C ARG A 82 -4.99 -9.74 38.12
N VAL A 83 -4.66 -11.00 37.89
CA VAL A 83 -3.55 -11.39 36.99
C VAL A 83 -3.88 -11.02 35.56
N ALA A 84 -5.10 -11.31 35.11
CA ALA A 84 -5.54 -10.93 33.76
C ALA A 84 -5.44 -9.42 33.55
N VAL A 85 -5.99 -8.63 34.47
CA VAL A 85 -5.92 -7.16 34.41
C VAL A 85 -4.47 -6.66 34.43
N SER A 86 -3.62 -7.19 35.34
CA SER A 86 -2.21 -6.77 35.41
C SER A 86 -1.45 -7.07 34.11
N VAL A 87 -1.64 -8.25 33.53
CA VAL A 87 -1.00 -8.63 32.26
C VAL A 87 -1.49 -7.73 31.11
N THR A 88 -2.81 -7.47 31.05
CA THR A 88 -3.38 -6.59 30.03
C THR A 88 -2.85 -5.17 30.16
N LEU A 89 -2.82 -4.61 31.38
CA LEU A 89 -2.27 -3.26 31.60
C LEU A 89 -0.80 -3.19 31.20
N LEU A 90 0.00 -4.19 31.59
CA LEU A 90 1.40 -4.24 31.22
C LEU A 90 1.59 -4.32 29.71
N SER A 91 0.79 -5.13 29.02
CA SER A 91 0.81 -5.23 27.56
C SER A 91 0.46 -3.90 26.89
N VAL A 92 -0.54 -3.19 27.39
CA VAL A 92 -0.92 -1.85 26.88
C VAL A 92 0.23 -0.84 27.10
N VAL A 93 0.85 -0.86 28.28
CA VAL A 93 2.00 0.05 28.55
C VAL A 93 3.16 -0.24 27.58
N PHE A 94 3.50 -1.51 27.37
CA PHE A 94 4.54 -1.87 26.39
C PHE A 94 4.18 -1.47 24.96
N PHE A 95 2.91 -1.63 24.57
CA PHE A 95 2.46 -1.21 23.25
C PHE A 95 2.53 0.31 23.09
N LEU A 96 2.08 1.09 24.07
CA LEU A 96 2.17 2.55 24.05
C LEU A 96 3.61 3.03 24.03
N PHE A 97 4.50 2.37 24.78
CA PHE A 97 5.93 2.66 24.74
C PHE A 97 6.52 2.36 23.35
N ASN A 98 6.17 1.23 22.75
CA ASN A 98 6.59 0.91 21.38
C ASN A 98 6.09 1.95 20.38
N LEU A 99 4.82 2.36 20.48
CA LEU A 99 4.24 3.40 19.63
C LEU A 99 4.97 4.74 19.80
N PHE A 100 5.29 5.13 21.04
CA PHE A 100 6.06 6.34 21.31
C PHE A 100 7.46 6.28 20.67
N MET A 101 8.15 5.16 20.80
CA MET A 101 9.47 4.97 20.17
C MET A 101 9.37 5.00 18.65
N ALA A 102 8.32 4.39 18.09
CA ALA A 102 8.06 4.38 16.65
C ALA A 102 7.79 5.80 16.09
N GLU A 103 7.00 6.61 16.81
CA GLU A 103 6.75 8.02 16.46
C GLU A 103 8.00 8.89 16.60
N THR A 104 8.89 8.59 17.54
CA THR A 104 10.17 9.29 17.70
C THR A 104 11.10 9.00 16.54
N GLU A 105 11.18 7.76 16.10
CA GLU A 105 11.99 7.32 14.95
C GLU A 105 11.39 7.80 13.61
N ARG A 106 10.07 7.78 13.49
CA ARG A 106 9.31 8.16 12.29
C ARG A 106 8.14 9.07 12.66
N PRO A 107 8.33 10.38 12.71
CA PRO A 107 7.25 11.32 12.99
C PRO A 107 6.08 11.19 12.03
N GLN A 108 4.87 11.21 12.56
CA GLN A 108 3.61 10.99 11.83
C GLN A 108 3.50 9.60 11.19
N LEU A 109 4.03 8.56 11.85
CA LEU A 109 4.01 7.18 11.34
C LEU A 109 2.61 6.74 10.92
N LEU A 110 1.61 7.01 11.75
CA LEU A 110 0.21 6.64 11.47
C LEU A 110 -0.47 7.59 10.46
N GLY A 111 -0.02 8.83 10.35
CA GLY A 111 -0.56 9.80 9.39
C GLY A 111 -0.02 9.64 7.97
N ARG A 112 1.19 9.11 7.84
CA ARG A 112 1.85 8.93 6.54
C ARG A 112 1.56 7.55 5.95
N GLN A 113 0.51 7.43 5.20
CA GLN A 113 0.08 6.17 4.62
C GLN A 113 0.84 5.75 3.33
N PHE A 114 1.94 6.42 3.02
CA PHE A 114 2.74 6.14 1.82
C PHE A 114 3.26 4.69 1.76
N SER A 115 3.69 4.13 2.91
CA SER A 115 4.17 2.75 2.97
C SER A 115 3.71 2.08 4.25
N ARG A 116 2.94 1.02 4.11
CA ARG A 116 2.48 0.15 5.20
C ARG A 116 3.62 -0.63 5.83
N ASP A 117 4.72 -0.83 5.09
CA ASP A 117 5.91 -1.53 5.57
C ASP A 117 6.45 -0.92 6.87
N TYR A 118 6.45 0.41 6.97
CA TYR A 118 6.89 1.08 8.18
C TYR A 118 5.96 0.82 9.37
N ILE A 119 4.64 0.86 9.15
CA ILE A 119 3.68 0.58 10.22
C ILE A 119 3.84 -0.86 10.70
N VAL A 120 3.92 -1.81 9.78
CA VAL A 120 4.11 -3.23 10.12
C VAL A 120 5.49 -3.47 10.75
N LYS A 121 6.54 -2.81 10.28
CA LYS A 121 7.90 -2.92 10.84
C LYS A 121 7.95 -2.48 12.31
N PHE A 122 7.30 -1.39 12.66
CA PHE A 122 7.38 -0.81 14.00
C PHE A 122 6.31 -1.36 14.95
N LEU A 123 5.09 -1.56 14.49
CA LEU A 123 3.96 -1.95 15.34
C LEU A 123 3.54 -3.41 15.18
N GLY A 124 4.01 -4.08 14.14
CA GLY A 124 3.64 -5.45 13.81
C GLY A 124 2.32 -5.56 13.03
N LEU A 125 2.13 -6.72 12.39
CA LEU A 125 1.01 -6.98 11.48
C LEU A 125 -0.37 -6.88 12.17
N ASN A 126 -0.49 -7.40 13.39
CA ASN A 126 -1.77 -7.39 14.10
C ASN A 126 -2.22 -5.96 14.45
N ALA A 127 -1.30 -5.12 14.90
CA ALA A 127 -1.59 -3.72 15.19
C ALA A 127 -1.92 -2.94 13.90
N PHE A 128 -1.20 -3.22 12.82
CA PHE A 128 -1.52 -2.68 11.48
C PHE A 128 -2.93 -3.07 11.05
N THR A 129 -3.33 -4.34 11.16
CA THR A 129 -4.67 -4.79 10.76
C THR A 129 -5.78 -4.09 11.54
N VAL A 130 -5.60 -3.89 12.85
CA VAL A 130 -6.56 -3.13 13.67
C VAL A 130 -6.61 -1.66 13.25
N TYR A 131 -5.45 -1.05 13.06
CA TYR A 131 -5.34 0.34 12.59
C TYR A 131 -6.02 0.52 11.22
N ASP A 132 -5.72 -0.34 10.25
CA ASP A 132 -6.30 -0.32 8.91
C ASP A 132 -7.83 -0.49 8.96
N GLY A 133 -8.33 -1.36 9.84
CA GLY A 133 -9.76 -1.54 10.07
C GLY A 133 -10.44 -0.26 10.58
N ILE A 134 -9.83 0.42 11.54
CA ILE A 134 -10.35 1.69 12.07
C ILE A 134 -10.35 2.77 10.96
N THR A 135 -9.26 2.91 10.25
CA THR A 135 -9.13 3.91 9.19
C THR A 135 -10.09 3.62 8.02
N THR A 136 -10.23 2.35 7.63
CA THR A 136 -11.22 1.93 6.63
C THR A 136 -12.65 2.28 7.06
N TYR A 137 -13.00 2.04 8.32
CA TYR A 137 -14.32 2.38 8.84
C TYR A 137 -14.57 3.90 8.79
N GLN A 138 -13.60 4.70 9.25
CA GLN A 138 -13.69 6.17 9.21
C GLN A 138 -13.84 6.68 7.77
N THR A 139 -13.03 6.21 6.85
CA THR A 139 -13.08 6.58 5.43
C THR A 139 -14.45 6.24 4.81
N ASN A 140 -15.00 5.08 5.12
CA ASN A 140 -16.30 4.67 4.62
C ASN A 140 -17.45 5.53 5.21
N GLN A 141 -17.32 5.99 6.46
CA GLN A 141 -18.26 6.93 7.05
C GLN A 141 -18.23 8.29 6.33
N VAL A 142 -17.04 8.86 6.14
CA VAL A 142 -16.88 10.12 5.39
C VAL A 142 -17.49 10.01 3.98
N ARG A 143 -17.30 8.88 3.30
CA ARG A 143 -17.89 8.64 1.98
C ARG A 143 -19.41 8.54 2.02
N ALA A 144 -19.97 7.91 3.05
CA ALA A 144 -21.42 7.76 3.20
C ALA A 144 -22.11 9.08 3.54
N GLU A 145 -21.41 9.97 4.23
CA GLU A 145 -21.91 11.29 4.64
C GLU A 145 -21.68 12.37 3.56
N ALA A 146 -20.90 12.07 2.52
CA ALA A 146 -20.61 13.01 1.43
C ALA A 146 -21.90 13.50 0.75
N SER A 147 -22.04 14.79 0.63
CA SER A 147 -23.24 15.48 0.16
C SER A 147 -22.99 16.28 -1.12
N ALA A 148 -24.08 16.72 -1.79
CA ALA A 148 -23.97 17.62 -2.92
C ALA A 148 -23.31 18.97 -2.56
N ASN A 149 -23.37 19.38 -1.29
CA ASN A 149 -22.70 20.59 -0.83
C ASN A 149 -21.17 20.43 -0.78
N ASP A 150 -20.67 19.24 -0.45
CA ASP A 150 -19.23 18.95 -0.46
C ASP A 150 -18.70 18.96 -1.89
N MET A 151 -19.47 18.42 -2.85
CA MET A 151 -19.15 18.55 -4.27
C MET A 151 -19.06 19.99 -4.73
N LYS A 152 -20.00 20.85 -4.29
CA LYS A 152 -19.95 22.28 -4.61
C LYS A 152 -18.71 22.96 -4.06
N GLN A 153 -18.29 22.62 -2.84
CA GLN A 153 -17.04 23.15 -2.27
C GLN A 153 -15.81 22.76 -3.11
N VAL A 154 -15.75 21.51 -3.58
CA VAL A 154 -14.68 21.04 -4.48
C VAL A 154 -14.72 21.81 -5.81
N GLU A 155 -15.90 21.95 -6.42
CA GLU A 155 -16.06 22.73 -7.66
C GLU A 155 -15.63 24.19 -7.48
N ASP A 156 -16.02 24.83 -6.39
CA ASP A 156 -15.66 26.21 -6.10
C ASP A 156 -14.15 26.34 -5.87
N TYR A 157 -13.52 25.40 -5.19
CA TYR A 157 -12.08 25.34 -5.02
C TYR A 157 -11.37 25.21 -6.38
N VAL A 158 -11.79 24.27 -7.22
CA VAL A 158 -11.19 24.06 -8.56
C VAL A 158 -11.35 25.31 -9.41
N LYS A 159 -12.50 26.00 -9.38
CA LYS A 159 -12.71 27.26 -10.09
C LYS A 159 -11.79 28.38 -9.59
N GLN A 160 -11.56 28.47 -8.27
CA GLN A 160 -10.67 29.46 -7.68
C GLN A 160 -9.20 29.21 -8.01
N GLN A 161 -8.79 27.94 -8.17
CA GLN A 161 -7.43 27.54 -8.49
C GLN A 161 -7.18 27.39 -10.00
N TYR A 162 -8.15 27.75 -10.83
CA TYR A 162 -8.03 27.62 -12.27
C TYR A 162 -6.88 28.47 -12.79
N ALA A 163 -5.89 27.82 -13.40
CA ALA A 163 -4.82 28.48 -14.13
C ALA A 163 -5.18 28.55 -15.63
N ALA A 164 -5.21 29.75 -16.18
CA ALA A 164 -5.48 29.93 -17.61
C ALA A 164 -4.39 29.21 -18.43
N PRO A 165 -4.76 28.47 -19.48
CA PRO A 165 -3.79 27.87 -20.38
C PRO A 165 -2.96 28.95 -21.09
N ASP A 166 -1.73 28.59 -21.46
CA ASP A 166 -0.88 29.45 -22.28
C ASP A 166 -1.40 29.44 -23.72
N ASP A 167 -2.05 30.51 -24.12
CA ASP A 167 -2.65 30.66 -25.46
C ASP A 167 -1.63 30.49 -26.58
N SER A 168 -0.35 30.81 -26.34
CA SER A 168 0.72 30.63 -27.33
C SER A 168 0.99 29.17 -27.70
N LYS A 169 0.56 28.24 -26.83
CA LYS A 169 0.73 26.79 -27.01
C LYS A 169 -0.58 26.09 -27.33
N PHE A 170 -1.70 26.81 -27.29
CA PHE A 170 -3.01 26.23 -27.58
C PHE A 170 -3.07 25.67 -29.01
N GLY A 171 -3.50 24.43 -29.13
CA GLY A 171 -3.64 23.77 -30.42
C GLY A 171 -2.35 23.29 -31.09
N ILE A 172 -1.17 23.42 -30.47
CA ILE A 172 0.11 22.93 -31.01
C ILE A 172 0.11 21.45 -31.36
N ALA A 173 -0.68 20.65 -30.63
CA ALA A 173 -0.85 19.23 -30.85
C ALA A 173 -2.11 18.88 -31.67
N LYS A 174 -2.83 19.86 -32.25
CA LYS A 174 -4.03 19.60 -33.02
C LYS A 174 -3.73 18.69 -34.21
N GLY A 175 -4.47 17.57 -34.31
CA GLY A 175 -4.29 16.57 -35.36
C GLY A 175 -3.03 15.70 -35.18
N LYS A 176 -2.38 15.74 -34.03
CA LYS A 176 -1.28 14.86 -33.66
C LYS A 176 -1.75 13.73 -32.77
N ASN A 177 -1.03 12.61 -32.77
CA ASN A 177 -1.19 11.55 -31.81
C ASN A 177 -0.39 11.87 -30.54
N VAL A 178 -0.96 11.51 -29.38
CA VAL A 178 -0.28 11.60 -28.08
C VAL A 178 0.06 10.19 -27.63
N ILE A 179 1.32 9.97 -27.28
CA ILE A 179 1.81 8.70 -26.76
C ILE A 179 2.35 8.95 -25.36
N TYR A 180 1.75 8.32 -24.36
CA TYR A 180 2.27 8.29 -22.98
C TYR A 180 3.15 7.07 -22.79
N ILE A 181 4.35 7.26 -22.28
CA ILE A 181 5.27 6.18 -21.92
C ILE A 181 5.53 6.29 -20.42
N HIS A 182 4.94 5.39 -19.65
CA HIS A 182 5.21 5.26 -18.23
C HIS A 182 6.46 4.40 -18.04
N LEU A 183 7.52 5.00 -17.52
CA LEU A 183 8.75 4.30 -17.17
C LEU A 183 8.66 3.88 -15.71
N GLU A 184 8.19 2.66 -15.46
CA GLU A 184 8.05 2.11 -14.11
C GLU A 184 9.40 2.08 -13.39
N SER A 185 9.41 2.59 -12.14
CA SER A 185 10.61 2.65 -11.28
C SER A 185 11.81 3.43 -11.86
N PHE A 186 11.60 4.21 -12.92
CA PHE A 186 12.68 5.04 -13.49
C PHE A 186 13.05 6.17 -12.52
N GLN A 187 14.35 6.32 -12.28
CA GLN A 187 14.87 7.30 -11.32
C GLN A 187 15.58 8.44 -12.05
N GLN A 188 15.37 9.67 -11.62
CA GLN A 188 15.99 10.90 -12.21
C GLN A 188 17.51 10.80 -12.31
N PHE A 189 18.18 10.17 -11.33
CA PHE A 189 19.64 10.06 -11.31
C PHE A 189 20.20 9.24 -12.48
N LEU A 190 19.38 8.42 -13.15
CA LEU A 190 19.82 7.65 -14.33
C LEU A 190 20.03 8.50 -15.57
N VAL A 191 19.44 9.72 -15.59
CA VAL A 191 19.61 10.66 -16.68
C VAL A 191 21.05 11.18 -16.64
N ASN A 192 21.75 11.05 -17.77
CA ASN A 192 23.16 11.37 -17.94
C ASN A 192 24.12 10.58 -17.05
N TYR A 193 23.64 9.49 -16.40
CA TYR A 193 24.47 8.62 -15.56
C TYR A 193 25.34 7.72 -16.44
N LYS A 194 26.60 7.56 -16.02
CA LYS A 194 27.59 6.72 -16.71
C LYS A 194 28.08 5.63 -15.79
N LEU A 195 28.20 4.44 -16.31
CA LEU A 195 28.85 3.30 -15.66
C LEU A 195 30.16 2.97 -16.35
N LYS A 196 31.17 2.58 -15.57
CA LYS A 196 32.44 2.07 -16.10
C LYS A 196 32.34 0.56 -16.25
N ASP A 197 32.78 0.06 -17.40
CA ASP A 197 32.96 -1.37 -17.63
C ASP A 197 34.23 -1.90 -16.95
N GLU A 198 34.48 -3.19 -17.10
CA GLU A 198 35.66 -3.88 -16.55
C GLU A 198 36.98 -3.29 -17.08
N ASN A 199 36.98 -2.66 -18.23
CA ASN A 199 38.14 -2.01 -18.87
C ASN A 199 38.29 -0.53 -18.48
N GLY A 200 37.36 0.00 -17.61
CA GLY A 200 37.35 1.37 -17.19
C GLY A 200 36.71 2.35 -18.19
N VAL A 201 36.09 1.85 -19.26
CA VAL A 201 35.42 2.67 -20.28
C VAL A 201 34.03 3.08 -19.75
N GLU A 202 33.71 4.38 -19.90
CA GLU A 202 32.41 4.90 -19.46
C GLU A 202 31.34 4.69 -20.54
N HIS A 203 30.20 4.14 -20.13
CA HIS A 203 29.02 3.94 -20.97
C HIS A 203 27.82 4.67 -20.36
N GLU A 204 27.06 5.37 -21.20
CA GLU A 204 25.77 5.95 -20.76
C GLU A 204 24.77 4.85 -20.49
N VAL A 205 24.10 4.92 -19.31
CA VAL A 205 23.10 3.92 -18.91
C VAL A 205 21.83 4.06 -19.73
N THR A 206 21.44 5.29 -20.05
CA THR A 206 20.18 5.61 -20.75
C THR A 206 20.44 6.53 -21.94
N PRO A 207 21.18 6.10 -22.97
CA PRO A 207 21.62 7.01 -24.06
C PRO A 207 20.45 7.62 -24.84
N PHE A 208 19.36 6.85 -25.08
CA PHE A 208 18.18 7.37 -25.75
C PHE A 208 17.45 8.44 -24.92
N ILE A 209 17.23 8.18 -23.63
CA ILE A 209 16.61 9.15 -22.73
C ILE A 209 17.48 10.40 -22.59
N ASN A 210 18.80 10.23 -22.48
CA ASN A 210 19.74 11.34 -22.44
C ASN A 210 19.64 12.22 -23.70
N SER A 211 19.51 11.60 -24.87
CA SER A 211 19.36 12.34 -26.13
C SER A 211 18.08 13.18 -26.16
N LEU A 212 16.97 12.66 -25.62
CA LEU A 212 15.73 13.40 -25.51
C LEU A 212 15.83 14.50 -24.45
N TYR A 213 16.34 14.16 -23.27
CA TYR A 213 16.44 15.08 -22.14
C TYR A 213 17.29 16.31 -22.45
N ASN A 214 18.40 16.12 -23.17
CA ASN A 214 19.33 17.18 -23.53
C ASN A 214 18.95 17.91 -24.86
N SER A 215 17.90 17.48 -25.55
CA SER A 215 17.48 18.06 -26.82
C SER A 215 16.83 19.43 -26.64
N LYS A 216 17.16 20.37 -27.51
CA LYS A 216 16.50 21.69 -27.54
C LYS A 216 15.05 21.63 -28.04
N SER A 217 14.62 20.52 -28.64
CA SER A 217 13.27 20.31 -29.16
C SER A 217 12.35 19.61 -28.14
N THR A 218 12.84 19.33 -26.96
CA THR A 218 12.12 18.61 -25.93
C THR A 218 11.99 19.46 -24.67
N PHE A 219 10.85 19.37 -23.99
CA PHE A 219 10.71 19.92 -22.63
C PHE A 219 11.19 18.86 -21.65
N SER A 220 12.18 19.17 -20.84
CA SER A 220 12.69 18.32 -19.78
C SER A 220 12.57 19.01 -18.43
N PHE A 221 12.28 18.21 -17.39
CA PHE A 221 12.06 18.69 -16.02
C PHE A 221 12.96 17.90 -15.07
N ASP A 222 13.70 18.61 -14.23
CA ASP A 222 14.60 18.03 -13.21
C ASP A 222 14.01 18.06 -11.79
N ASN A 223 12.94 18.83 -11.60
CA ASN A 223 12.18 18.91 -10.34
C ASN A 223 10.86 18.15 -10.43
N PHE A 224 10.92 16.90 -10.83
CA PHE A 224 9.74 16.05 -10.96
C PHE A 224 9.67 15.04 -9.82
N PHE A 225 8.72 15.24 -8.90
CA PHE A 225 8.52 14.37 -7.73
C PHE A 225 7.27 13.52 -7.93
N HIS A 226 7.34 12.26 -7.54
CA HIS A 226 6.17 11.40 -7.59
C HIS A 226 5.08 11.87 -6.62
N GLN A 227 3.82 11.74 -7.04
CA GLN A 227 2.63 12.12 -6.27
C GLN A 227 1.74 10.91 -6.01
N VAL A 228 2.32 9.72 -6.00
CA VAL A 228 1.59 8.47 -5.79
C VAL A 228 1.50 8.12 -4.31
N GLY A 229 0.41 7.51 -3.93
CA GLY A 229 0.19 6.94 -2.60
C GLY A 229 0.18 5.40 -2.64
N GLN A 230 -0.79 4.83 -1.99
CA GLN A 230 -0.95 3.37 -1.89
C GLN A 230 -1.32 2.69 -3.21
N GLY A 231 -1.92 3.40 -4.15
CA GLY A 231 -2.26 2.89 -5.48
C GLY A 231 -1.05 2.72 -6.41
N LYS A 232 0.13 3.25 -6.03
CA LYS A 232 1.38 3.10 -6.79
C LYS A 232 1.20 3.52 -8.26
N THR A 233 1.47 2.64 -9.21
CA THR A 233 1.34 2.88 -10.65
C THR A 233 -0.07 3.34 -11.04
N SER A 234 -1.12 2.78 -10.44
CA SER A 234 -2.49 3.20 -10.73
C SER A 234 -2.81 4.63 -10.29
N ASP A 235 -2.15 5.13 -9.24
CA ASP A 235 -2.27 6.54 -8.84
C ASP A 235 -1.57 7.46 -9.85
N ALA A 236 -0.43 7.04 -10.41
CA ALA A 236 0.26 7.78 -11.45
C ALA A 236 -0.60 7.89 -12.72
N GLU A 237 -1.25 6.81 -13.13
CA GLU A 237 -2.19 6.80 -14.26
C GLU A 237 -3.39 7.71 -13.97
N THR A 238 -3.98 7.61 -12.77
CA THR A 238 -5.10 8.47 -12.35
C THR A 238 -4.73 9.95 -12.41
N LEU A 239 -3.53 10.30 -11.94
CA LEU A 239 -3.05 11.67 -11.97
C LEU A 239 -2.89 12.20 -13.40
N LEU A 240 -2.29 11.39 -14.28
CA LEU A 240 -2.02 11.81 -15.66
C LEU A 240 -3.28 11.90 -16.51
N GLU A 241 -4.20 10.96 -16.35
CA GLU A 241 -5.39 10.88 -17.20
C GLU A 241 -6.55 11.75 -16.72
N ASN A 242 -6.65 11.95 -15.40
CA ASN A 242 -7.80 12.64 -14.81
C ASN A 242 -7.42 13.93 -14.06
N SER A 243 -6.13 14.23 -13.92
CA SER A 243 -5.64 15.37 -13.11
C SER A 243 -6.09 15.31 -11.65
N LEU A 244 -6.26 14.10 -11.11
CA LEU A 244 -6.68 13.83 -9.74
C LEU A 244 -5.56 13.10 -8.99
N PHE A 245 -5.32 13.50 -7.73
CA PHE A 245 -4.43 12.76 -6.85
C PHE A 245 -5.02 11.40 -6.48
N GLY A 246 -4.14 10.45 -6.19
CA GLY A 246 -4.53 9.13 -5.66
C GLY A 246 -5.28 9.24 -4.33
N LEU A 247 -5.98 8.19 -3.97
CA LEU A 247 -6.70 8.12 -2.70
C LEU A 247 -5.73 7.89 -1.53
N ASP A 248 -6.09 8.34 -0.35
CA ASP A 248 -5.31 8.11 0.87
C ASP A 248 -5.19 6.62 1.21
N GLN A 249 -6.17 5.80 0.81
CA GLN A 249 -6.18 4.35 1.03
C GLN A 249 -6.50 3.59 -0.25
N GLY A 250 -5.60 2.70 -0.64
CA GLY A 250 -5.74 1.85 -1.81
C GLY A 250 -5.71 2.66 -3.10
N SER A 251 -6.19 2.09 -4.19
CA SER A 251 -6.23 2.72 -5.50
C SER A 251 -7.65 3.10 -5.91
N LEU A 252 -7.78 4.15 -6.70
CA LEU A 252 -9.06 4.56 -7.27
C LEU A 252 -9.67 3.41 -8.08
N PHE A 253 -8.88 2.68 -8.86
CA PHE A 253 -9.34 1.56 -9.67
C PHE A 253 -9.98 0.41 -8.88
N THR A 254 -9.54 0.20 -7.63
CA THR A 254 -10.12 -0.84 -6.79
C THR A 254 -11.34 -0.38 -6.00
N GLN A 255 -11.54 0.93 -5.85
CA GLN A 255 -12.57 1.49 -4.99
C GLN A 255 -13.71 2.18 -5.74
N ALA A 256 -13.45 2.69 -6.94
CA ALA A 256 -14.48 3.29 -7.78
C ALA A 256 -15.30 2.22 -8.51
N VAL A 257 -16.62 2.37 -8.46
CA VAL A 257 -17.56 1.41 -9.09
C VAL A 257 -17.53 1.49 -10.61
N SER A 258 -17.02 2.60 -11.17
CA SER A 258 -17.15 2.94 -12.60
C SER A 258 -15.81 3.06 -13.32
N TYR A 259 -14.73 2.46 -12.82
CA TYR A 259 -13.41 2.52 -13.46
C TYR A 259 -13.38 1.98 -14.90
N THR A 260 -14.33 1.14 -15.27
CA THR A 260 -14.47 0.60 -16.63
C THR A 260 -15.00 1.59 -17.65
N HIS A 261 -15.37 2.80 -17.26
CA HIS A 261 -15.96 3.84 -18.10
C HIS A 261 -15.07 5.08 -18.25
N LEU A 262 -13.79 4.98 -17.96
CA LEU A 262 -12.81 5.98 -18.37
C LEU A 262 -12.68 5.92 -19.90
N ARG A 263 -13.40 6.81 -20.57
CA ARG A 263 -13.31 7.04 -22.03
C ARG A 263 -12.52 8.29 -22.32
#